data_aa53cffea47febeb4ba9e949ca936acf
#
_entry.id   aa53cffea47febeb4ba9e949ca936acf
#
_cell.length_a   1.000
_cell.length_b   1.000
_cell.length_c   1.000
_cell.angle_alpha   90.00
_cell.angle_beta   90.00
_cell.angle_gamma   90.00
#
_symmetry.space_group_name_H-M   'P 1'
#
loop_
_entity.id
_entity.type
_entity.pdbx_description
1 polymer ?
#
loop_
_entity_poly.entity_id
_entity_poly.type
_entity_poly.pdbx_seq_one_letter_code
_entity_poly.pdbx_strand_id
1 'polypeptide(L)'
;LIRQFYLENEYGEIYYFDYRNQTLITQASGLGFALDIKYLEYDRMYAKSEYQLPMTEINETLIFLRGYQGYKAFVDYLSKSKKEHKLHYVTPAFASYTFVDVSSLSKAELVSGTIQSQIIFKKLSLWIKEKTYEIIANGSSYGKVYPYQYPFIYANSYQGITHINNQGLDEAPLNIEIYGAFLXXXXR
;
A
#
# COMPACT_ATOMS: atom_id res chain seq x y z
N LEU A 1 18.99 6.30 -2.17
CA LEU A 1 18.13 5.24 -2.70
C LEU A 1 17.29 5.79 -3.83
N ILE A 2 17.39 5.22 -5.04
CA ILE A 2 16.61 5.71 -6.19
C ILE A 2 15.21 5.11 -6.15
N ARG A 3 15.14 3.80 -5.98
CA ARG A 3 13.86 3.08 -5.85
C ARG A 3 14.11 1.74 -5.16
N GLN A 4 13.09 1.21 -4.54
CA GLN A 4 13.15 -0.10 -3.89
C GLN A 4 11.84 -0.83 -4.16
N PHE A 5 11.94 -2.13 -4.45
CA PHE A 5 10.79 -3.03 -4.55
C PHE A 5 10.95 -4.15 -3.55
N TYR A 6 9.84 -4.58 -2.98
CA TYR A 6 9.81 -5.82 -2.20
C TYR A 6 8.39 -6.39 -2.20
N LEU A 7 8.31 -7.71 -2.03
CA LEU A 7 7.06 -8.42 -1.85
C LEU A 7 6.86 -8.77 -0.38
N GLU A 8 5.64 -8.65 0.09
CA GLU A 8 5.22 -9.10 1.41
C GLU A 8 4.11 -10.13 1.23
N ASN A 9 4.23 -11.29 1.88
CA ASN A 9 3.21 -12.34 1.81
C ASN A 9 2.20 -12.21 2.96
N GLU A 10 1.19 -13.11 2.99
CA GLU A 10 0.12 -13.10 4.00
C GLU A 10 0.63 -13.30 5.43
N TYR A 11 1.85 -13.82 5.61
CA TYR A 11 2.44 -14.06 6.91
C TYR A 11 3.35 -12.90 7.37
N GLY A 12 3.47 -11.85 6.56
CA GLY A 12 4.36 -10.73 6.83
C GLY A 12 5.83 -10.99 6.49
N GLU A 13 6.12 -12.11 5.81
CA GLU A 13 7.48 -12.36 5.35
C GLU A 13 7.77 -11.47 4.14
N ILE A 14 8.95 -10.83 4.14
CA ILE A 14 9.32 -9.86 3.11
C ILE A 14 10.43 -10.44 2.23
N TYR A 15 10.26 -10.35 0.93
CA TYR A 15 11.29 -10.66 -0.06
C TYR A 15 11.72 -9.37 -0.75
N TYR A 16 12.96 -8.95 -0.50
CA TYR A 16 13.50 -7.72 -1.08
C TYR A 16 14.13 -7.99 -2.44
N PHE A 17 13.86 -7.12 -3.39
CA PHE A 17 14.50 -7.19 -4.71
C PHE A 17 15.76 -6.31 -4.75
N ASP A 18 16.73 -6.69 -3.93
CA ASP A 18 18.02 -6.00 -3.81
C ASP A 18 19.11 -6.98 -3.36
N TYR A 19 20.23 -6.44 -2.90
CA TYR A 19 21.38 -7.27 -2.50
C TYR A 19 21.12 -8.12 -1.24
N ARG A 20 20.07 -7.83 -0.47
CA ARG A 20 19.69 -8.66 0.69
C ARG A 20 19.31 -10.07 0.26
N ASN A 21 18.53 -10.18 -0.81
CA ASN A 21 18.11 -11.47 -1.36
C ASN A 21 18.90 -11.82 -2.62
N GLN A 22 19.90 -11.01 -3.00
CA GLN A 22 20.72 -11.22 -4.18
C GLN A 22 19.85 -11.35 -5.45
N THR A 23 18.75 -10.58 -5.50
CA THR A 23 17.79 -10.56 -6.59
C THR A 23 17.53 -9.10 -6.94
N LEU A 24 17.79 -8.72 -8.18
CA LEU A 24 17.65 -7.33 -8.61
C LEU A 24 16.49 -7.22 -9.59
N ILE A 25 15.76 -6.11 -9.52
CA ILE A 25 14.75 -5.74 -10.51
C ILE A 25 15.37 -4.77 -11.51
N THR A 26 15.18 -5.09 -12.79
CA THR A 26 15.46 -4.18 -13.89
C THR A 26 14.20 -4.02 -14.72
N GLN A 27 14.11 -3.00 -15.52
CA GLN A 27 13.07 -2.81 -16.56
C GLN A 27 11.63 -3.03 -16.04
N ALA A 28 11.29 -2.44 -14.88
CA ALA A 28 9.91 -2.48 -14.39
C ALA A 28 9.01 -1.61 -15.29
N SER A 29 7.85 -2.15 -15.68
CA SER A 29 6.84 -1.45 -16.49
C SER A 29 5.46 -1.75 -15.93
N GLY A 30 4.43 -0.99 -16.34
CA GLY A 30 3.07 -1.17 -15.84
C GLY A 30 2.81 -0.50 -14.48
N LEU A 31 3.74 0.35 -14.03
CA LEU A 31 3.60 1.02 -12.73
C LEU A 31 2.65 2.22 -12.77
N GLY A 32 2.20 2.59 -13.95
CA GLY A 32 1.41 3.80 -14.16
C GLY A 32 -0.07 3.62 -13.90
N PHE A 33 -0.81 4.62 -14.32
CA PHE A 33 -2.27 4.70 -14.20
C PHE A 33 -2.90 4.34 -15.54
N ALA A 34 -4.01 3.60 -15.50
CA ALA A 34 -4.77 3.25 -16.70
C ALA A 34 -6.27 3.31 -16.38
N LEU A 35 -7.04 3.77 -17.35
CA LEU A 35 -8.50 3.77 -17.31
C LEU A 35 -9.03 3.14 -18.58
N ASP A 36 -10.05 2.30 -18.43
CA ASP A 36 -10.84 1.81 -19.56
C ASP A 36 -12.08 2.70 -19.65
N ILE A 37 -12.16 3.48 -20.74
CA ILE A 37 -13.21 4.48 -20.91
C ILE A 37 -14.02 4.12 -22.14
N LYS A 38 -15.34 4.01 -21.97
CA LYS A 38 -16.26 3.83 -23.08
C LYS A 38 -16.85 5.17 -23.49
N TYR A 39 -16.94 5.39 -24.78
CA TYR A 39 -17.49 6.61 -25.34
C TYR A 39 -18.71 6.27 -26.18
N LEU A 40 -19.72 7.11 -26.10
CA LEU A 40 -20.87 7.09 -27.02
C LEU A 40 -20.72 8.23 -27.98
N GLU A 41 -20.98 7.95 -29.24
CA GLU A 41 -20.94 8.94 -30.30
C GLU A 41 -22.32 9.57 -30.49
N TYR A 42 -22.38 10.88 -30.46
CA TYR A 42 -23.58 11.67 -30.70
C TYR A 42 -23.24 12.75 -31.72
N ASP A 43 -23.81 12.64 -32.91
CA ASP A 43 -23.78 13.70 -33.93
C ASP A 43 -22.48 14.54 -33.90
N ARG A 44 -21.35 13.90 -34.21
CA ARG A 44 -20.00 14.51 -34.27
C ARG A 44 -19.39 14.86 -32.92
N MET A 45 -19.96 14.37 -31.83
CA MET A 45 -19.38 14.53 -30.49
C MET A 45 -19.26 13.17 -29.81
N TYR A 46 -18.33 13.08 -28.89
CA TYR A 46 -18.14 11.88 -28.06
C TYR A 46 -18.41 12.24 -26.61
N ALA A 47 -19.34 11.53 -26.01
CA ALA A 47 -19.61 11.66 -24.58
C ALA A 47 -19.07 10.43 -23.84
N LYS A 48 -18.43 10.66 -22.72
CA LYS A 48 -17.96 9.58 -21.85
C LYS A 48 -19.18 8.91 -21.21
N SER A 49 -19.38 7.62 -21.47
CA SER A 49 -20.54 6.88 -20.95
C SER A 49 -20.20 6.09 -19.71
N GLU A 50 -19.02 5.51 -19.65
CA GLU A 50 -18.64 4.60 -18.56
C GLU A 50 -17.14 4.63 -18.43
N TYR A 51 -16.64 4.44 -17.21
CA TYR A 51 -15.23 4.19 -17.00
C TYR A 51 -15.03 3.17 -15.89
N GLN A 52 -13.97 2.43 -16.02
CA GLN A 52 -13.59 1.46 -15.01
C GLN A 52 -12.08 1.35 -14.96
N LEU A 53 -11.60 0.89 -13.83
CA LEU A 53 -10.17 0.62 -13.63
C LEU A 53 -9.90 -0.81 -14.11
N PRO A 54 -9.13 -0.97 -15.20
CA PRO A 54 -8.83 -2.32 -15.68
C PRO A 54 -7.83 -3.02 -14.76
N MET A 55 -7.93 -4.33 -14.71
CA MET A 55 -6.86 -5.14 -14.13
C MET A 55 -5.62 -4.99 -15.02
N THR A 56 -4.59 -4.39 -14.49
CA THR A 56 -3.35 -4.15 -15.25
C THR A 56 -2.25 -5.11 -14.81
N GLU A 57 -1.20 -5.18 -15.62
CA GLU A 57 -0.04 -6.03 -15.34
C GLU A 57 1.19 -5.18 -15.07
N ILE A 58 1.99 -5.63 -14.13
CA ILE A 58 3.32 -5.10 -13.86
C ILE A 58 4.31 -6.15 -14.36
N ASN A 59 5.11 -5.75 -15.34
CA ASN A 59 6.10 -6.63 -15.96
C ASN A 59 7.48 -6.18 -15.48
N GLU A 60 8.25 -7.14 -14.95
CA GLU A 60 9.57 -6.85 -14.42
C GLU A 60 10.56 -7.92 -14.87
N THR A 61 11.81 -7.53 -14.98
CA THR A 61 12.90 -8.45 -15.22
C THR A 61 13.70 -8.60 -13.94
N LEU A 62 13.78 -9.83 -13.44
CA LEU A 62 14.54 -10.19 -12.25
C LEU A 62 15.89 -10.76 -12.66
N ILE A 63 16.95 -10.39 -11.95
CA ILE A 63 18.27 -10.96 -12.09
C ILE A 63 18.63 -11.62 -10.77
N PHE A 64 18.75 -12.94 -10.79
CA PHE A 64 19.14 -13.73 -9.63
C PHE A 64 20.68 -13.88 -9.65
N LEU A 65 21.35 -13.16 -8.75
CA LEU A 65 22.80 -13.10 -8.70
C LEU A 65 23.42 -14.43 -8.22
N ARG A 66 22.61 -15.25 -7.53
CA ARG A 66 23.02 -16.60 -7.08
C ARG A 66 22.55 -17.71 -8.05
N GLY A 67 22.18 -17.34 -9.26
CA GLY A 67 21.76 -18.30 -10.26
C GLY A 67 20.60 -19.17 -9.79
N TYR A 68 20.75 -20.49 -9.93
CA TYR A 68 19.69 -21.44 -9.59
C TYR A 68 19.28 -21.40 -8.12
N GLN A 69 20.22 -21.13 -7.20
CA GLN A 69 19.90 -21.04 -5.78
C GLN A 69 18.99 -19.84 -5.48
N GLY A 70 19.29 -18.69 -6.10
CA GLY A 70 18.46 -17.48 -5.94
C GLY A 70 17.07 -17.69 -6.52
N TYR A 71 17.00 -18.25 -7.73
CA TYR A 71 15.73 -18.57 -8.37
C TYR A 71 14.89 -19.50 -7.51
N LYS A 72 15.50 -20.61 -7.02
CA LYS A 72 14.80 -21.55 -6.17
C LYS A 72 14.29 -20.91 -4.88
N ALA A 73 15.12 -20.09 -4.22
CA ALA A 73 14.73 -19.42 -2.98
C ALA A 73 13.51 -18.51 -3.21
N PHE A 74 13.44 -17.83 -4.36
CA PHE A 74 12.30 -17.01 -4.71
C PHE A 74 11.04 -17.84 -4.97
N VAL A 75 11.17 -18.95 -5.72
CA VAL A 75 10.05 -19.86 -5.95
C VAL A 75 9.55 -20.46 -4.63
N ASP A 76 10.47 -20.84 -3.73
CA ASP A 76 10.11 -21.36 -2.41
C ASP A 76 9.35 -20.29 -1.59
N TYR A 77 9.76 -19.03 -1.69
CA TYR A 77 9.04 -17.92 -1.04
C TYR A 77 7.63 -17.77 -1.60
N LEU A 78 7.48 -17.75 -2.93
CA LEU A 78 6.17 -17.62 -3.57
C LEU A 78 5.24 -18.80 -3.22
N SER A 79 5.79 -20.02 -3.13
CA SER A 79 4.99 -21.22 -2.89
C SER A 79 4.46 -21.31 -1.45
N LYS A 80 4.99 -20.55 -0.51
CA LYS A 80 4.51 -20.52 0.88
C LYS A 80 3.14 -19.85 0.99
N SER A 81 2.86 -18.86 0.17
CA SER A 81 1.62 -18.08 0.24
C SER A 81 0.58 -18.63 -0.71
N LYS A 82 -0.67 -18.69 -0.24
CA LYS A 82 -1.82 -19.06 -1.07
C LYS A 82 -2.68 -17.86 -1.42
N LYS A 83 -2.39 -16.70 -0.83
CA LYS A 83 -3.11 -15.46 -1.06
C LYS A 83 -2.24 -14.50 -1.87
N GLU A 84 -2.88 -13.43 -2.29
CA GLU A 84 -2.20 -12.35 -2.97
C GLU A 84 -1.04 -11.79 -2.12
N HIS A 85 -0.07 -11.25 -2.80
CA HIS A 85 1.07 -10.58 -2.18
C HIS A 85 0.88 -9.06 -2.22
N LYS A 86 1.54 -8.34 -1.34
CA LYS A 86 1.68 -6.89 -1.46
C LYS A 86 3.00 -6.58 -2.15
N LEU A 87 2.91 -5.95 -3.31
CA LEU A 87 4.10 -5.43 -3.99
C LEU A 87 4.30 -4.00 -3.55
N HIS A 88 5.37 -3.76 -2.83
CA HIS A 88 5.73 -2.43 -2.35
C HIS A 88 6.67 -1.75 -3.33
N TYR A 89 6.40 -0.49 -3.59
CA TYR A 89 7.21 0.37 -4.45
C TYR A 89 7.54 1.63 -3.65
N VAL A 90 8.81 1.79 -3.34
CA VAL A 90 9.30 2.87 -2.49
C VAL A 90 10.28 3.72 -3.28
N THR A 91 10.04 5.02 -3.27
CA THR A 91 10.90 6.03 -3.89
C THR A 91 11.21 7.11 -2.85
N PRO A 92 12.13 8.04 -3.10
CA PRO A 92 12.34 9.16 -2.17
C PRO A 92 11.10 10.05 -1.98
N ALA A 93 10.18 10.05 -2.95
CA ALA A 93 9.00 10.91 -2.91
C ALA A 93 7.80 10.26 -2.23
N PHE A 94 7.69 8.93 -2.30
CA PHE A 94 6.53 8.22 -1.75
C PHE A 94 6.83 6.75 -1.54
N ALA A 95 6.05 6.14 -0.64
CA ALA A 95 5.98 4.71 -0.47
C ALA A 95 4.53 4.27 -0.69
N SER A 96 4.34 3.24 -1.50
CA SER A 96 3.01 2.70 -1.79
C SER A 96 3.11 1.21 -2.02
N TYR A 97 1.98 0.53 -1.94
CA TYR A 97 1.90 -0.88 -2.29
C TYR A 97 0.62 -1.15 -3.09
N THR A 98 0.60 -2.28 -3.76
CA THR A 98 -0.60 -2.78 -4.44
C THR A 98 -0.67 -4.29 -4.21
N PHE A 99 -1.89 -4.83 -4.16
CA PHE A 99 -2.07 -6.27 -4.11
C PHE A 99 -1.82 -6.85 -5.49
N VAL A 100 -1.07 -7.94 -5.53
CA VAL A 100 -0.69 -8.59 -6.78
C VAL A 100 -0.76 -10.10 -6.66
N ASP A 101 -1.10 -10.74 -7.79
CA ASP A 101 -0.87 -12.16 -8.00
C ASP A 101 0.28 -12.35 -8.99
N VAL A 102 1.12 -13.33 -8.74
CA VAL A 102 2.18 -13.71 -9.67
C VAL A 102 1.56 -14.60 -10.74
N SER A 103 1.35 -14.06 -11.95
CA SER A 103 0.74 -14.83 -13.02
C SER A 103 1.76 -15.68 -13.78
N SER A 104 2.99 -15.24 -13.86
CA SER A 104 4.05 -16.05 -14.49
C SER A 104 5.42 -15.64 -13.95
N LEU A 105 6.30 -16.62 -13.92
CA LEU A 105 7.73 -16.41 -13.64
C LEU A 105 8.49 -17.31 -14.62
N SER A 106 9.16 -16.71 -15.58
CA SER A 106 9.95 -17.47 -16.55
C SER A 106 11.22 -18.01 -15.89
N LYS A 107 11.76 -19.07 -16.45
CA LYS A 107 13.05 -19.58 -16.03
C LYS A 107 13.96 -19.63 -17.24
N ALA A 108 15.02 -18.85 -17.22
CA ALA A 108 16.06 -18.88 -18.24
C ALA A 108 17.23 -19.74 -17.77
N GLU A 109 18.14 -20.03 -18.67
CA GLU A 109 19.36 -20.75 -18.37
C GLU A 109 20.38 -19.84 -17.69
N LEU A 110 21.33 -20.48 -17.01
CA LEU A 110 22.39 -19.78 -16.29
C LEU A 110 23.36 -19.13 -17.30
N VAL A 111 23.57 -17.84 -17.15
CA VAL A 111 24.55 -17.10 -17.96
C VAL A 111 25.46 -16.34 -17.02
N SER A 112 26.76 -16.62 -17.10
CA SER A 112 27.77 -15.96 -16.27
C SER A 112 27.44 -15.97 -14.79
N GLY A 113 26.90 -17.10 -14.28
CA GLY A 113 26.57 -17.25 -12.88
C GLY A 113 25.24 -16.66 -12.44
N THR A 114 24.52 -15.99 -13.34
CA THR A 114 23.23 -15.34 -13.02
C THR A 114 22.10 -15.95 -13.85
N ILE A 115 20.87 -15.82 -13.36
CA ILE A 115 19.66 -16.16 -14.14
C ILE A 115 18.85 -14.88 -14.28
N GLN A 116 18.44 -14.59 -15.51
CA GLN A 116 17.55 -13.49 -15.81
C GLN A 116 16.16 -14.06 -16.12
N SER A 117 15.14 -13.60 -15.38
CA SER A 117 13.79 -14.12 -15.47
C SER A 117 12.81 -12.98 -15.63
N GLN A 118 11.78 -13.18 -16.44
CA GLN A 118 10.67 -12.24 -16.49
C GLN A 118 9.59 -12.69 -15.52
N ILE A 119 9.06 -11.73 -14.77
CA ILE A 119 7.93 -11.95 -13.87
C ILE A 119 6.79 -11.00 -14.27
N ILE A 120 5.58 -11.54 -14.23
CA ILE A 120 4.36 -10.77 -14.50
C ILE A 120 3.48 -10.83 -13.26
N PHE A 121 3.22 -9.67 -12.70
CA PHE A 121 2.29 -9.49 -11.60
C PHE A 121 0.96 -8.95 -12.15
N LYS A 122 -0.14 -9.60 -11.83
CA LYS A 122 -1.47 -9.05 -12.07
C LYS A 122 -1.83 -8.16 -10.89
N LYS A 123 -2.11 -6.91 -11.18
CA LYS A 123 -2.41 -5.90 -10.16
C LYS A 123 -3.88 -6.00 -9.79
N LEU A 124 -4.17 -6.27 -8.52
CA LEU A 124 -5.53 -6.52 -8.02
C LEU A 124 -6.15 -5.28 -7.38
N SER A 125 -5.36 -4.23 -7.15
CA SER A 125 -5.84 -3.01 -6.52
C SER A 125 -5.13 -1.79 -7.11
N LEU A 126 -5.65 -0.62 -6.82
CA LEU A 126 -4.90 0.62 -7.05
C LEU A 126 -3.66 0.65 -6.15
N TRP A 127 -2.74 1.58 -6.43
CA TRP A 127 -1.62 1.84 -5.53
C TRP A 127 -2.18 2.45 -4.24
N ILE A 128 -1.90 1.81 -3.12
CA ILE A 128 -2.36 2.18 -1.80
C ILE A 128 -1.23 2.88 -1.06
N LYS A 129 -1.55 4.02 -0.48
CA LYS A 129 -0.61 4.77 0.35
C LYS A 129 -1.22 4.86 1.75
N GLU A 130 -0.61 4.18 2.70
CA GLU A 130 -1.05 4.23 4.08
C GLU A 130 -0.45 5.45 4.78
N LYS A 131 -1.26 6.08 5.60
CA LYS A 131 -0.83 7.21 6.40
C LYS A 131 -1.42 7.06 7.81
N THR A 132 -0.57 6.97 8.79
CA THR A 132 -0.99 6.82 10.18
C THR A 132 -0.88 8.18 10.87
N TYR A 133 -1.95 8.56 11.53
CA TYR A 133 -2.00 9.76 12.36
C TYR A 133 -2.19 9.33 13.80
N GLU A 134 -1.26 9.70 14.66
CA GLU A 134 -1.43 9.49 16.08
C GLU A 134 -2.00 10.78 16.68
N ILE A 135 -3.21 10.68 17.21
CA ILE A 135 -3.88 11.80 17.86
C ILE A 135 -3.78 11.57 19.36
N ILE A 136 -2.87 12.29 20.01
CA ILE A 136 -2.77 12.23 21.45
C ILE A 136 -3.81 13.20 22.01
N ALA A 137 -4.83 12.65 22.64
CA ALA A 137 -5.78 13.46 23.38
C ALA A 137 -5.03 14.06 24.59
N ASN A 138 -4.45 15.21 24.42
CA ASN A 138 -3.89 15.98 25.52
C ASN A 138 -5.09 16.47 26.34
N GLY A 139 -5.67 15.57 27.09
CA GLY A 139 -6.61 15.92 28.13
C GLY A 139 -5.86 16.66 29.21
N SER A 140 -5.88 17.97 29.18
CA SER A 140 -5.78 18.71 30.42
C SER A 140 -7.06 18.32 31.16
N SER A 141 -6.96 17.30 31.97
CA SER A 141 -8.06 16.91 32.83
C SER A 141 -8.17 17.91 33.95
N TYR A 142 -8.63 19.09 33.60
CA TYR A 142 -9.25 19.91 34.62
C TYR A 142 -10.68 19.39 34.78
N GLY A 143 -10.76 18.20 35.33
CA GLY A 143 -12.03 17.73 35.85
C GLY A 143 -12.55 18.75 36.83
N LYS A 144 -13.86 18.97 36.81
CA LYS A 144 -14.50 19.87 37.76
C LYS A 144 -14.23 19.35 39.18
N VAL A 145 -13.44 20.11 39.94
CA VAL A 145 -13.19 19.81 41.35
C VAL A 145 -14.13 20.68 42.17
N TYR A 146 -14.91 20.08 43.04
CA TYR A 146 -15.73 20.78 43.99
C TYR A 146 -14.86 21.40 45.08
N PRO A 147 -15.17 22.62 45.60
CA PRO A 147 -16.32 23.48 45.32
C PRO A 147 -16.13 24.47 44.17
N TYR A 148 -17.22 24.83 43.51
CA TYR A 148 -17.22 25.77 42.41
C TYR A 148 -17.05 27.21 42.86
N GLN A 149 -16.17 27.96 42.25
CA GLN A 149 -16.09 29.43 42.40
C GLN A 149 -16.52 30.09 41.10
N TYR A 150 -17.36 31.11 41.19
CA TYR A 150 -17.78 31.94 40.06
C TYR A 150 -16.74 33.01 39.78
N PRO A 151 -16.54 33.45 38.52
CA PRO A 151 -17.28 33.14 37.28
C PRO A 151 -16.75 31.90 36.56
N PHE A 152 -17.65 31.16 35.95
CA PHE A 152 -17.33 30.00 35.13
C PHE A 152 -16.84 30.43 33.75
N ILE A 153 -15.63 30.10 33.40
CA ILE A 153 -15.18 30.14 32.01
C ILE A 153 -15.28 28.71 31.49
N TYR A 154 -16.23 28.48 30.59
CA TYR A 154 -16.24 27.22 29.85
C TYR A 154 -15.05 27.24 28.94
N ALA A 155 -14.03 26.49 29.27
CA ALA A 155 -12.95 26.26 28.34
C ALA A 155 -13.54 25.61 27.09
N ASN A 156 -13.36 26.24 25.95
CA ASN A 156 -13.78 25.65 24.68
C ASN A 156 -13.06 24.32 24.52
N SER A 157 -13.80 23.24 24.68
CA SER A 157 -13.29 21.89 24.53
C SER A 157 -13.21 21.42 23.07
N TYR A 158 -12.94 22.35 22.18
CA TYR A 158 -12.77 22.03 20.74
C TYR A 158 -11.37 21.52 20.40
N GLN A 159 -10.65 20.98 21.36
CA GLN A 159 -9.31 20.43 21.12
C GLN A 159 -9.33 18.95 20.67
N GLY A 160 -10.42 18.51 20.10
CA GLY A 160 -10.55 17.11 19.71
C GLY A 160 -10.90 16.87 18.25
N ILE A 161 -10.88 17.90 17.41
CA ILE A 161 -11.20 17.71 15.98
C ILE A 161 -9.90 17.64 15.19
N THR A 162 -9.67 16.50 14.59
CA THR A 162 -8.55 16.31 13.66
C THR A 162 -9.13 16.13 12.26
N HIS A 163 -8.70 16.95 11.34
CA HIS A 163 -9.08 16.83 9.94
C HIS A 163 -8.08 15.95 9.21
N ILE A 164 -8.54 14.82 8.72
CA ILE A 164 -7.75 13.92 7.90
C ILE A 164 -8.16 14.17 6.45
N ASN A 165 -7.22 14.64 5.65
CA ASN A 165 -7.48 14.93 4.24
C ASN A 165 -6.99 13.75 3.38
N ASN A 166 -7.91 13.13 2.65
CA ASN A 166 -7.56 12.11 1.68
C ASN A 166 -7.03 12.80 0.42
N GLN A 167 -5.76 12.60 0.14
CA GLN A 167 -5.10 13.12 -1.06
C GLN A 167 -5.07 12.10 -2.20
N GLY A 168 -5.78 10.98 -2.05
CA GLY A 168 -5.87 9.94 -3.06
C GLY A 168 -6.84 10.31 -4.18
N LEU A 169 -6.84 9.48 -5.21
CA LEU A 169 -7.72 9.63 -6.37
C LEU A 169 -9.09 8.98 -6.14
N ASP A 170 -9.25 8.25 -5.06
CA ASP A 170 -10.47 7.49 -4.77
C ASP A 170 -10.75 7.52 -3.27
N GLU A 171 -11.93 7.06 -2.88
CA GLU A 171 -12.29 6.92 -1.48
C GLU A 171 -11.35 5.94 -0.78
N ALA A 172 -10.98 6.26 0.45
CA ALA A 172 -10.06 5.44 1.23
C ALA A 172 -10.73 5.00 2.53
N PRO A 173 -10.59 3.73 2.91
CA PRO A 173 -11.12 3.28 4.19
C PRO A 173 -10.37 3.94 5.34
N LEU A 174 -11.10 4.26 6.39
CA LEU A 174 -10.55 4.83 7.61
C LEU A 174 -10.61 3.77 8.71
N ASN A 175 -9.45 3.42 9.26
CA ASN A 175 -9.35 2.55 10.43
C ASN A 175 -9.04 3.41 11.65
N ILE A 176 -9.87 3.33 12.68
CA ILE A 176 -9.68 4.10 13.92
C ILE A 176 -9.41 3.11 15.05
N GLU A 177 -8.24 3.22 15.64
CA GLU A 177 -7.88 2.46 16.82
C GLU A 177 -7.77 3.41 18.01
N ILE A 178 -8.46 3.11 19.08
CA ILE A 178 -8.50 3.97 20.28
C ILE A 178 -7.88 3.21 21.44
N TYR A 179 -6.81 3.75 21.96
CA TYR A 179 -6.09 3.17 23.08
C TYR A 179 -6.33 4.01 24.34
N GLY A 180 -6.60 3.37 25.45
CA GLY A 180 -6.74 4.05 26.74
C GLY A 180 -7.79 3.41 27.65
N ALA A 181 -7.88 3.93 28.86
CA ALA A 181 -8.91 3.52 29.82
C ALA A 181 -10.18 4.34 29.56
N PHE A 182 -11.30 3.64 29.32
CA PHE A 182 -12.61 4.27 29.11
C PHE A 182 -13.42 4.15 30.39
N LEU A 183 -13.90 5.32 30.94
CA LEU A 183 -14.88 5.31 32.02
C LEU A 183 -16.27 5.37 31.40
N UNK A 184 -17.07 4.53 31.45
CA UNK A 184 -18.24 4.47 30.86
C UNK A 184 -19.17 5.38 31.48
N UNK A 185 -19.43 5.89 31.20
CA UNK A 185 -20.22 6.59 31.63
C UNK A 185 -21.46 6.09 31.44
N UNK A 186 -21.80 5.61 31.87
CA UNK A 186 -22.86 5.20 31.77
C UNK A 186 -23.81 6.17 31.87
N UNK A 187 -23.96 6.54 31.18
CA UNK A 187 -24.78 7.25 31.12
C UNK A 187 -25.86 6.74 31.51
N ARG A 188 -26.73 7.00 32.37
CA ARG A 188 -28.09 6.69 32.77
C ARG A 188 -29.06 7.64 32.11
#